data_4e001e65e9049248a79fa8dfd58cc5b7
#
_entry.id   4e001e65e9049248a79fa8dfd58cc5b7
#
_cell.length_a   1.000
_cell.length_b   1.000
_cell.length_c   1.000
_cell.angle_alpha   90.00
_cell.angle_beta   90.00
_cell.angle_gamma   90.00
#
_symmetry.space_group_name_H-M   'P 1'
#
loop_
_entity.id
_entity.type
_entity.pdbx_description
1 polymer ?
#
loop_
_entity_poly.entity_id
_entity_poly.type
_entity_poly.pdbx_seq_one_letter_code
_entity_poly.pdbx_strand_id
1 'polypeptide(L)'
;GRSVLKDGSCGSIGYGIATAYAKEGANLVITGRNKQKLADAKEELERLYNIEVLPVQADVSADADNETVVQNVIDETIAKFGRIDVLINNAQASASGVTLADHTTEQFDLALYSGLYAAFYYMKACYPHLKEAKGSVINFASGAGLFGNYGQCAYAAAKEGIRGLTRVAANEWGPD
;
A
#
# COMPACT_ATOMS: atom_id res chain seq x y z
N GLY A 1 2.31 2.20 -21.60
CA GLY A 1 3.21 2.54 -20.49
C GLY A 1 3.03 1.61 -19.31
N ARG A 2 3.99 1.56 -18.42
CA ARG A 2 3.92 0.75 -17.20
C ARG A 2 3.04 1.44 -16.15
N SER A 3 2.39 0.65 -15.31
CA SER A 3 1.49 1.12 -14.26
C SER A 3 1.99 0.72 -12.88
N VAL A 4 2.01 1.67 -11.97
CA VAL A 4 2.39 1.45 -10.57
C VAL A 4 1.19 1.74 -9.69
N LEU A 5 0.77 0.75 -8.91
CA LEU A 5 -0.24 0.91 -7.88
C LEU A 5 0.43 1.15 -6.54
N LYS A 6 0.22 2.33 -5.98
CA LYS A 6 0.77 2.72 -4.69
C LYS A 6 -0.36 2.93 -3.70
N ASP A 7 -0.38 2.09 -2.68
CA ASP A 7 -1.25 2.21 -1.53
C ASP A 7 -0.65 3.20 -0.51
N GLY A 8 -1.52 3.97 0.14
CA GLY A 8 -1.13 4.89 1.20
C GLY A 8 -1.35 6.36 0.86
N SER A 9 -1.35 7.18 1.91
CA SER A 9 -1.62 8.61 1.79
C SER A 9 -0.51 9.36 1.02
N CYS A 10 -0.84 10.54 0.55
CA CYS A 10 0.10 11.46 -0.08
C CYS A 10 1.02 12.14 0.96
N GLY A 11 1.43 11.42 2.01
CA GLY A 11 2.40 11.87 2.98
C GLY A 11 3.82 11.86 2.42
N SER A 12 4.79 12.35 3.19
CA SER A 12 6.15 12.60 2.74
C SER A 12 6.83 11.41 2.04
N ILE A 13 6.75 10.21 2.62
CA ILE A 13 7.35 9.00 2.02
C ILE A 13 6.56 8.56 0.80
N GLY A 14 5.24 8.47 0.92
CA GLY A 14 4.38 8.03 -0.18
C GLY A 14 4.44 8.95 -1.40
N TYR A 15 4.44 10.25 -1.19
CA TYR A 15 4.57 11.22 -2.28
C TYR A 15 5.95 11.15 -2.93
N GLY A 16 7.01 10.96 -2.14
CA GLY A 16 8.37 10.78 -2.66
C GLY A 16 8.49 9.56 -3.57
N ILE A 17 7.88 8.43 -3.19
CA ILE A 17 7.83 7.22 -4.02
C ILE A 17 7.07 7.50 -5.33
N ALA A 18 5.88 8.11 -5.25
CA ALA A 18 5.09 8.46 -6.43
C ALA A 18 5.88 9.37 -7.38
N THR A 19 6.57 10.38 -6.85
CA THR A 19 7.43 11.28 -7.62
C THR A 19 8.55 10.52 -8.33
N ALA A 20 9.21 9.59 -7.66
CA ALA A 20 10.30 8.81 -8.24
C ALA A 20 9.82 7.98 -9.45
N TYR A 21 8.67 7.32 -9.33
CA TYR A 21 8.11 6.55 -10.44
C TYR A 21 7.59 7.45 -11.57
N ALA A 22 7.01 8.61 -11.23
CA ALA A 22 6.57 9.59 -12.21
C ALA A 22 7.73 10.10 -13.08
N LYS A 23 8.88 10.36 -12.47
CA LYS A 23 10.11 10.75 -13.18
C LYS A 23 10.56 9.73 -14.22
N GLU A 24 10.30 8.46 -13.96
CA GLU A 24 10.62 7.35 -14.86
C GLU A 24 9.52 7.09 -15.90
N GLY A 25 8.50 7.91 -15.95
CA GLY A 25 7.44 7.82 -16.94
C GLY A 25 6.34 6.81 -16.64
N ALA A 26 6.25 6.31 -15.41
CA ALA A 26 5.20 5.38 -15.02
C ALA A 26 3.88 6.09 -14.78
N ASN A 27 2.77 5.51 -15.26
CA ASN A 27 1.43 5.90 -14.82
C ASN A 27 1.21 5.43 -13.39
N LEU A 28 0.45 6.19 -12.63
CA LEU A 28 0.28 5.95 -11.20
C LEU A 28 -1.19 5.74 -10.83
N VAL A 29 -1.43 4.81 -9.92
CA VAL A 29 -2.65 4.76 -9.13
C VAL A 29 -2.26 5.08 -7.68
N ILE A 30 -2.88 6.09 -7.12
CA ILE A 30 -2.64 6.53 -5.75
C ILE A 30 -3.91 6.37 -4.93
N THR A 31 -3.79 5.81 -3.75
CA THR A 31 -4.91 5.60 -2.84
C THR A 31 -4.72 6.35 -1.52
N GLY A 32 -5.81 6.65 -0.87
CA GLY A 32 -5.82 7.32 0.41
C GLY A 32 -7.23 7.62 0.86
N ARG A 33 -7.38 8.14 2.08
CA ARG A 33 -8.68 8.47 2.67
C ARG A 33 -9.16 9.88 2.31
N ASN A 34 -8.27 10.79 1.99
CA ASN A 34 -8.56 12.20 1.76
C ASN A 34 -8.61 12.51 0.26
N LYS A 35 -9.82 12.74 -0.25
CA LYS A 35 -10.04 13.03 -1.68
C LYS A 35 -9.28 14.27 -2.16
N GLN A 36 -9.22 15.33 -1.33
CA GLN A 36 -8.56 16.56 -1.74
C GLN A 36 -7.06 16.40 -1.88
N LYS A 37 -6.43 15.69 -0.95
CA LYS A 37 -4.99 15.38 -1.05
C LYS A 37 -4.67 14.53 -2.27
N LEU A 38 -5.54 13.57 -2.60
CA LEU A 38 -5.39 12.76 -3.80
C LEU A 38 -5.52 13.60 -5.08
N ALA A 39 -6.50 14.50 -5.13
CA ALA A 39 -6.70 15.40 -6.26
C ALA A 39 -5.52 16.35 -6.45
N ASP A 40 -5.00 16.91 -5.36
CA ASP A 40 -3.85 17.82 -5.39
C ASP A 40 -2.59 17.09 -5.88
N ALA A 41 -2.37 15.85 -5.41
CA ALA A 41 -1.24 15.02 -5.85
C ALA A 41 -1.34 14.67 -7.34
N LYS A 42 -2.54 14.31 -7.82
CA LYS A 42 -2.77 14.05 -9.23
C LYS A 42 -2.42 15.27 -10.09
N GLU A 43 -2.97 16.43 -9.73
CA GLU A 43 -2.74 17.68 -10.47
C GLU A 43 -1.24 18.00 -10.54
N GLU A 44 -0.54 17.96 -9.43
CA GLU A 44 0.89 18.27 -9.38
C GLU A 44 1.74 17.27 -10.18
N LEU A 45 1.51 15.97 -10.01
CA LEU A 45 2.29 14.93 -10.70
C LEU A 45 2.05 14.96 -12.21
N GLU A 46 0.83 15.15 -12.66
CA GLU A 46 0.53 15.27 -14.09
C GLU A 46 1.07 16.56 -14.70
N ARG A 47 1.11 17.65 -13.92
CA ARG A 47 1.68 18.93 -14.34
C ARG A 47 3.21 18.87 -14.49
N LEU A 48 3.88 18.17 -13.58
CA LEU A 48 5.36 18.10 -13.55
C LEU A 48 5.93 17.01 -14.45
N TYR A 49 5.17 15.95 -14.69
CA TYR A 49 5.64 14.78 -15.42
C TYR A 49 4.62 14.38 -16.48
N ASN A 50 5.08 13.86 -17.61
CA ASN A 50 4.20 13.45 -18.69
C ASN A 50 3.65 12.03 -18.44
N ILE A 51 2.76 11.91 -17.45
CA ILE A 51 2.12 10.67 -17.03
C ILE A 51 0.63 10.89 -16.75
N GLU A 52 -0.11 9.80 -16.59
CA GLU A 52 -1.48 9.83 -16.07
C GLU A 52 -1.52 9.31 -14.63
N VAL A 53 -2.33 9.95 -13.79
CA VAL A 53 -2.52 9.56 -12.39
C VAL A 53 -4.01 9.27 -12.15
N LEU A 54 -4.32 8.09 -11.63
CA LEU A 54 -5.66 7.70 -11.19
C LEU A 54 -5.73 7.77 -9.67
N PRO A 55 -6.42 8.74 -9.08
CA PRO A 55 -6.66 8.76 -7.64
C PRO A 55 -7.87 7.90 -7.31
N VAL A 56 -7.76 7.06 -6.30
CA VAL A 56 -8.88 6.24 -5.79
C VAL A 56 -8.99 6.41 -4.29
N GLN A 57 -10.12 6.94 -3.84
CA GLN A 57 -10.37 7.00 -2.40
C GLN A 57 -10.61 5.59 -1.86
N ALA A 58 -9.80 5.16 -0.91
CA ALA A 58 -9.90 3.84 -0.29
C ALA A 58 -9.57 3.95 1.19
N ASP A 59 -10.46 3.41 2.03
CA ASP A 59 -10.25 3.27 3.46
C ASP A 59 -10.07 1.79 3.78
N VAL A 60 -8.92 1.45 4.35
CA VAL A 60 -8.56 0.08 4.74
C VAL A 60 -8.52 -0.07 6.27
N SER A 61 -9.36 0.70 6.97
CA SER A 61 -9.54 0.59 8.42
C SER A 61 -10.29 -0.70 8.81
N ALA A 62 -10.29 -1.02 10.10
CA ALA A 62 -10.89 -2.25 10.63
C ALA A 62 -12.41 -2.38 10.38
N ASP A 63 -13.11 -1.26 10.23
CA ASP A 63 -14.58 -1.23 10.12
C ASP A 63 -15.08 -1.34 8.68
N ALA A 64 -14.19 -1.36 7.69
CA ALA A 64 -14.54 -1.41 6.27
C ALA A 64 -14.53 -2.86 5.77
N ASP A 65 -15.29 -3.14 4.70
CA ASP A 65 -15.12 -4.35 3.91
C ASP A 65 -13.87 -4.18 3.03
N ASN A 66 -12.73 -4.39 3.65
CA ASN A 66 -11.43 -4.08 3.07
C ASN A 66 -11.13 -4.90 1.81
N GLU A 67 -11.58 -6.13 1.75
CA GLU A 67 -11.35 -6.96 0.56
C GLU A 67 -12.13 -6.41 -0.64
N THR A 68 -13.38 -6.00 -0.45
CA THR A 68 -14.19 -5.36 -1.50
C THR A 68 -13.60 -4.00 -1.90
N VAL A 69 -13.17 -3.20 -0.94
CA VAL A 69 -12.55 -1.89 -1.20
C VAL A 69 -11.29 -2.06 -2.06
N VAL A 70 -10.43 -3.00 -1.70
CA VAL A 70 -9.19 -3.28 -2.45
C VAL A 70 -9.51 -3.82 -3.85
N GLN A 71 -10.46 -4.75 -3.97
CA GLN A 71 -10.85 -5.28 -5.29
C GLN A 71 -11.33 -4.17 -6.21
N ASN A 72 -12.10 -3.21 -5.69
CA ASN A 72 -12.56 -2.06 -6.45
C ASN A 72 -11.40 -1.19 -6.96
N VAL A 73 -10.36 -0.99 -6.15
CA VAL A 73 -9.14 -0.27 -6.57
C VAL A 73 -8.48 -0.99 -7.75
N ILE A 74 -8.37 -2.31 -7.67
CA ILE A 74 -7.78 -3.11 -8.74
C ILE A 74 -8.62 -3.03 -10.02
N ASP A 75 -9.95 -3.14 -9.91
CA ASP A 75 -10.86 -3.06 -11.04
C ASP A 75 -10.76 -1.70 -11.75
N GLU A 76 -10.72 -0.60 -11.01
CA GLU A 76 -10.53 0.74 -11.58
C GLU A 76 -9.15 0.88 -12.24
N THR A 77 -8.11 0.31 -11.64
CA THR A 77 -6.76 0.32 -12.19
C THR A 77 -6.70 -0.38 -13.54
N ILE A 78 -7.27 -1.57 -13.62
CA ILE A 78 -7.29 -2.36 -14.86
C ILE A 78 -8.16 -1.70 -15.92
N ALA A 79 -9.30 -1.12 -15.54
CA ALA A 79 -10.17 -0.38 -16.46
C ALA A 79 -9.43 0.82 -17.07
N LYS A 80 -8.61 1.52 -16.29
CA LYS A 80 -7.87 2.71 -16.75
C LYS A 80 -6.61 2.37 -17.53
N PHE A 81 -5.77 1.48 -17.01
CA PHE A 81 -4.42 1.24 -17.51
C PHE A 81 -4.20 -0.14 -18.14
N GLY A 82 -5.06 -1.12 -17.86
CA GLY A 82 -5.01 -2.46 -18.44
C GLY A 82 -3.89 -3.35 -17.89
N ARG A 83 -3.09 -2.86 -16.94
CA ARG A 83 -1.94 -3.61 -16.39
C ARG A 83 -1.50 -3.08 -15.04
N ILE A 84 -0.82 -3.94 -14.28
CA ILE A 84 -0.14 -3.55 -13.03
C ILE A 84 1.28 -4.13 -13.09
N ASP A 85 2.27 -3.26 -13.09
CA ASP A 85 3.69 -3.66 -13.15
C ASP A 85 4.34 -3.65 -11.78
N VAL A 86 3.93 -2.75 -10.90
CA VAL A 86 4.49 -2.64 -9.54
C VAL A 86 3.36 -2.36 -8.55
N LEU A 87 3.33 -3.13 -7.48
CA LEU A 87 2.49 -2.87 -6.30
C LEU A 87 3.37 -2.38 -5.16
N ILE A 88 3.01 -1.25 -4.56
CA ILE A 88 3.73 -0.69 -3.40
C ILE A 88 2.77 -0.61 -2.22
N ASN A 89 2.97 -1.46 -1.23
CA ASN A 89 2.21 -1.48 0.02
C ASN A 89 2.88 -0.55 1.04
N ASN A 90 2.47 0.71 1.04
CA ASN A 90 3.03 1.76 1.88
C ASN A 90 2.08 2.24 2.99
N ALA A 91 0.77 1.99 2.87
CA ALA A 91 -0.21 2.45 3.85
C ALA A 91 0.01 1.80 5.22
N GLN A 92 -0.06 2.61 6.27
CA GLN A 92 0.04 2.15 7.65
C GLN A 92 -0.49 3.23 8.58
N ALA A 93 -1.34 2.82 9.52
CA ALA A 93 -1.75 3.64 10.65
C ALA A 93 -1.48 2.88 11.94
N SER A 94 -1.20 3.59 13.02
CA SER A 94 -0.94 2.97 14.33
C SER A 94 -1.13 3.97 15.46
N ALA A 95 -1.38 3.45 16.67
CA ALA A 95 -1.33 4.20 17.90
C ALA A 95 0.04 3.99 18.55
N SER A 96 0.97 4.90 18.27
CA SER A 96 2.32 4.85 18.84
C SER A 96 2.37 5.49 20.23
N GLY A 97 3.27 5.01 21.08
CA GLY A 97 3.46 5.51 22.44
C GLY A 97 2.57 4.86 23.49
N VAL A 98 1.78 3.83 23.11
CA VAL A 98 0.95 3.05 24.05
C VAL A 98 1.64 1.73 24.34
N THR A 99 1.81 1.39 25.62
CA THR A 99 2.45 0.13 26.03
C THR A 99 1.59 -1.08 25.63
N LEU A 100 2.21 -2.23 25.54
CA LEU A 100 1.49 -3.48 25.23
C LEU A 100 0.35 -3.74 26.23
N ALA A 101 0.61 -3.51 27.51
CA ALA A 101 -0.41 -3.72 28.55
C ALA A 101 -1.61 -2.78 28.43
N ASP A 102 -1.41 -1.59 27.92
CA ASP A 102 -2.44 -0.56 27.78
C ASP A 102 -3.06 -0.48 26.38
N HIS A 103 -2.53 -1.27 25.43
CA HIS A 103 -3.03 -1.27 24.07
C HIS A 103 -4.46 -1.83 24.00
N THR A 104 -5.37 -1.10 23.39
CA THR A 104 -6.73 -1.58 23.19
C THR A 104 -6.81 -2.46 21.94
N THR A 105 -7.86 -3.27 21.85
CA THR A 105 -8.15 -4.09 20.66
C THR A 105 -8.31 -3.19 19.43
N GLU A 106 -8.98 -2.05 19.57
CA GLU A 106 -9.18 -1.10 18.47
C GLU A 106 -7.85 -0.53 17.96
N GLN A 107 -6.93 -0.22 18.86
CA GLN A 107 -5.60 0.26 18.50
C GLN A 107 -4.77 -0.84 17.80
N PHE A 108 -4.88 -2.08 18.28
CA PHE A 108 -4.24 -3.23 17.66
C PHE A 108 -4.80 -3.47 16.25
N ASP A 109 -6.13 -3.50 16.11
CA ASP A 109 -6.82 -3.68 14.84
C ASP A 109 -6.46 -2.58 13.84
N LEU A 110 -6.35 -1.33 14.28
CA LEU A 110 -5.96 -0.23 13.41
C LEU A 110 -4.64 -0.52 12.66
N ALA A 111 -3.64 -0.99 13.37
CA ALA A 111 -2.34 -1.29 12.78
C ALA A 111 -2.39 -2.55 11.90
N LEU A 112 -3.05 -3.60 12.36
CA LEU A 112 -3.14 -4.86 11.63
C LEU A 112 -3.93 -4.70 10.32
N TYR A 113 -5.09 -4.06 10.36
CA TYR A 113 -5.93 -3.89 9.16
C TYR A 113 -5.34 -2.90 8.17
N SER A 114 -4.85 -1.74 8.63
CA SER A 114 -4.27 -0.75 7.72
C SER A 114 -2.94 -1.18 7.09
N GLY A 115 -2.16 -1.98 7.80
CA GLY A 115 -0.84 -2.43 7.33
C GLY A 115 -0.85 -3.85 6.80
N LEU A 116 -1.10 -4.85 7.67
CA LEU A 116 -0.93 -6.25 7.32
C LEU A 116 -2.05 -6.80 6.44
N TYR A 117 -3.30 -6.65 6.85
CA TYR A 117 -4.44 -7.11 6.05
C TYR A 117 -4.51 -6.38 4.71
N ALA A 118 -4.28 -5.07 4.68
CA ALA A 118 -4.27 -4.31 3.44
C ALA A 118 -3.21 -4.84 2.47
N ALA A 119 -1.99 -5.07 2.94
CA ALA A 119 -0.94 -5.65 2.11
C ALA A 119 -1.34 -7.03 1.57
N PHE A 120 -1.91 -7.89 2.40
CA PHE A 120 -2.42 -9.20 2.00
C PHE A 120 -3.48 -9.08 0.90
N TYR A 121 -4.48 -8.23 1.08
CA TYR A 121 -5.56 -8.06 0.10
C TYR A 121 -5.04 -7.50 -1.22
N TYR A 122 -4.17 -6.48 -1.19
CA TYR A 122 -3.59 -5.92 -2.41
C TYR A 122 -2.71 -6.92 -3.14
N MET A 123 -1.88 -7.68 -2.43
CA MET A 123 -1.03 -8.71 -3.04
C MET A 123 -1.87 -9.79 -3.72
N LYS A 124 -2.88 -10.30 -3.02
CA LYS A 124 -3.79 -11.32 -3.55
C LYS A 124 -4.54 -10.83 -4.80
N ALA A 125 -5.12 -9.64 -4.75
CA ALA A 125 -5.89 -9.07 -5.85
C ALA A 125 -5.01 -8.68 -7.05
N CYS A 126 -3.79 -8.22 -6.81
CA CYS A 126 -2.86 -7.83 -7.89
C CYS A 126 -2.15 -9.01 -8.53
N TYR A 127 -2.06 -10.16 -7.87
CA TYR A 127 -1.22 -11.27 -8.32
C TYR A 127 -1.43 -11.67 -9.78
N PRO A 128 -2.68 -11.89 -10.27
CA PRO A 128 -2.86 -12.28 -11.67
C PRO A 128 -2.28 -11.26 -12.66
N HIS A 129 -2.42 -9.99 -12.35
CA HIS A 129 -1.94 -8.89 -13.20
C HIS A 129 -0.42 -8.73 -13.11
N LEU A 130 0.14 -8.89 -11.91
CA LEU A 130 1.59 -8.86 -11.70
C LEU A 130 2.27 -10.02 -12.43
N LYS A 131 1.70 -11.21 -12.36
CA LYS A 131 2.20 -12.39 -13.09
C LYS A 131 2.23 -12.14 -14.59
N GLU A 132 1.15 -11.64 -15.15
CA GLU A 132 1.06 -11.33 -16.59
C GLU A 132 2.08 -10.29 -17.03
N ALA A 133 2.28 -9.24 -16.21
CA ALA A 133 3.24 -8.18 -16.52
C ALA A 133 4.68 -8.52 -16.15
N LYS A 134 4.94 -9.65 -15.49
CA LYS A 134 6.23 -9.99 -14.87
C LYS A 134 6.69 -8.88 -13.95
N GLY A 135 5.77 -8.43 -13.12
CA GLY A 135 5.91 -7.27 -12.25
C GLY A 135 6.59 -7.57 -10.93
N SER A 136 6.48 -6.63 -10.01
CA SER A 136 7.10 -6.75 -8.68
C SER A 136 6.24 -6.12 -7.59
N VAL A 137 6.49 -6.55 -6.36
CA VAL A 137 5.85 -6.03 -5.14
C VAL A 137 6.91 -5.44 -4.24
N ILE A 138 6.62 -4.26 -3.68
CA ILE A 138 7.45 -3.63 -2.66
C ILE A 138 6.61 -3.49 -1.38
N ASN A 139 7.05 -4.16 -0.33
CA ASN A 139 6.46 -4.06 1.00
C ASN A 139 7.41 -3.32 1.94
N PHE A 140 6.86 -2.59 2.90
CA PHE A 140 7.62 -1.84 3.88
C PHE A 140 7.61 -2.54 5.23
N ALA A 141 8.77 -3.01 5.67
CA ALA A 141 9.02 -3.47 7.02
C ALA A 141 9.49 -2.29 7.90
N SER A 142 9.84 -2.57 9.14
CA SER A 142 10.33 -1.55 10.06
C SER A 142 11.31 -2.15 11.06
N GLY A 143 12.33 -1.37 11.41
CA GLY A 143 13.21 -1.69 12.53
C GLY A 143 12.47 -1.81 13.86
N ALA A 144 11.31 -1.14 14.00
CA ALA A 144 10.47 -1.25 15.20
C ALA A 144 10.05 -2.69 15.49
N GLY A 145 9.70 -3.46 14.45
CA GLY A 145 9.39 -4.89 14.60
C GLY A 145 10.61 -5.72 14.88
N LEU A 146 11.69 -5.45 14.18
CA LEU A 146 12.94 -6.20 14.33
C LEU A 146 13.57 -6.06 15.72
N PHE A 147 13.52 -4.85 16.28
CA PHE A 147 14.18 -4.53 17.56
C PHE A 147 13.20 -4.42 18.74
N GLY A 148 11.89 -4.51 18.51
CA GLY A 148 10.91 -4.45 19.57
C GLY A 148 10.78 -3.08 20.22
N ASN A 149 10.56 -2.04 19.42
CA ASN A 149 10.49 -0.67 19.92
C ASN A 149 9.36 -0.47 20.95
N TYR A 150 9.70 0.18 22.03
CA TYR A 150 8.76 0.54 23.09
C TYR A 150 7.55 1.31 22.56
N GLY A 151 6.37 0.96 23.03
CA GLY A 151 5.13 1.65 22.65
C GLY A 151 4.63 1.40 21.24
N GLN A 152 5.11 0.35 20.56
CA GLN A 152 4.74 0.06 19.18
C GLN A 152 4.35 -1.40 18.95
N CYS A 153 3.66 -2.04 19.90
CA CYS A 153 3.39 -3.48 19.79
C CYS A 153 2.56 -3.85 18.55
N ALA A 154 1.51 -3.12 18.24
CA ALA A 154 0.66 -3.42 17.07
C ALA A 154 1.36 -3.09 15.76
N TYR A 155 2.05 -1.96 15.70
CA TYR A 155 2.85 -1.56 14.54
C TYR A 155 3.96 -2.58 14.26
N ALA A 156 4.69 -3.00 15.30
CA ALA A 156 5.73 -4.01 15.18
C ALA A 156 5.16 -5.35 14.70
N ALA A 157 4.03 -5.80 15.28
CA ALA A 157 3.37 -7.04 14.86
C ALA A 157 2.95 -6.99 13.38
N ALA A 158 2.36 -5.88 12.93
CA ALA A 158 1.97 -5.70 11.53
C ALA A 158 3.19 -5.74 10.61
N LYS A 159 4.25 -5.03 10.93
CA LYS A 159 5.47 -4.96 10.11
C LYS A 159 6.23 -6.29 10.06
N GLU A 160 6.28 -7.05 11.14
CA GLU A 160 6.86 -8.39 11.13
C GLU A 160 5.98 -9.39 10.34
N GLY A 161 4.65 -9.27 10.42
CA GLY A 161 3.73 -10.04 9.57
C GLY A 161 3.97 -9.79 8.08
N ILE A 162 4.22 -8.55 7.69
CA ILE A 162 4.55 -8.18 6.31
C ILE A 162 5.85 -8.85 5.85
N ARG A 163 6.85 -8.96 6.71
CA ARG A 163 8.09 -9.70 6.39
C ARG A 163 7.80 -11.17 6.10
N GLY A 164 6.94 -11.79 6.90
CA GLY A 164 6.51 -13.18 6.67
C GLY A 164 5.80 -13.35 5.32
N LEU A 165 4.83 -12.50 5.02
CA LEU A 165 4.13 -12.51 3.73
C LEU A 165 5.09 -12.32 2.55
N THR A 166 6.05 -11.43 2.68
CA THR A 166 7.05 -11.15 1.65
C THR A 166 7.88 -12.40 1.32
N ARG A 167 8.33 -13.12 2.35
CA ARG A 167 9.10 -14.36 2.17
C ARG A 167 8.27 -15.45 1.48
N VAL A 168 7.04 -15.64 1.92
CA VAL A 168 6.15 -16.65 1.32
C VAL A 168 5.87 -16.30 -0.15
N ALA A 169 5.51 -15.05 -0.43
CA ALA A 169 5.26 -14.61 -1.79
C ALA A 169 6.49 -14.77 -2.70
N ALA A 170 7.68 -14.46 -2.19
CA ALA A 170 8.92 -14.63 -2.94
C ALA A 170 9.16 -16.10 -3.34
N ASN A 171 8.84 -17.04 -2.45
CA ASN A 171 8.98 -18.46 -2.74
C ASN A 171 7.91 -18.98 -3.69
N GLU A 172 6.66 -18.53 -3.53
CA GLU A 172 5.55 -19.01 -4.36
C GLU A 172 5.51 -18.36 -5.74
N TRP A 173 5.82 -17.06 -5.82
CA TRP A 173 5.68 -16.25 -7.04
C TRP A 173 7.00 -16.00 -7.78
N GLY A 174 8.13 -16.31 -7.16
CA GLY A 174 9.45 -16.07 -7.75
C GLY A 174 9.63 -16.65 -9.16
N PRO A 175 9.10 -17.84 -9.46
CA PRO A 175 9.18 -18.41 -10.81
C PRO A 175 8.32 -17.70 -11.86
N ASP A 176 7.33 -16.91 -11.45
CA ASP A 176 6.36 -16.24 -12.32
C ASP A 176 6.84 -14.85 -12.75
#